data_2b1c911796f539c96457a98c0bc0a76d
#
_entry.id   2b1c911796f539c96457a98c0bc0a76d
#
_cell.length_a   1.000
_cell.length_b   1.000
_cell.length_c   1.000
_cell.angle_alpha   90.00
_cell.angle_beta   90.00
_cell.angle_gamma   90.00
#
_symmetry.space_group_name_H-M   'P 1'
#
loop_
_entity.id
_entity.type
_entity.pdbx_description
1 polymer ?
#
loop_
_entity_poly.entity_id
_entity_poly.type
_entity_poly.pdbx_seq_one_letter_code
_entity_poly.pdbx_strand_id
1 'polypeptide(L)'
;MSTTSALDRIGVGIDTARYGHRVCFLRPDLSPAAAPLTVMENRQGYQALQDRLRKLHEKHPAAHFHIRIDAAGQYATNLEQFLRGLDLAITLSIGEPKRNRDYQKAHFPKRTTDDTESQAMARFAVVEQPKATPSPSAPMVLLREVCGRLQAQVKQTTRAVNRLHNLLARAFPELATLTEDVSAGWVLKLLDKYPTAERIAAAHRSSLEKIPYLSKELAEALHQAAA
;
A
#
# COMPACT_ATOMS: atom_id res chain seq x y z
N MET A 1 20.71 23.94 28.17
CA MET A 1 19.49 23.43 27.53
C MET A 1 18.63 24.64 27.18
N SER A 2 18.67 25.08 25.91
CA SER A 2 17.86 26.23 25.47
C SER A 2 16.39 25.82 25.47
N THR A 3 15.60 26.47 26.31
CA THR A 3 14.14 26.41 26.28
C THR A 3 13.68 27.06 24.98
N THR A 4 13.50 26.26 23.91
CA THR A 4 12.87 26.72 22.69
C THR A 4 11.50 27.26 23.05
N SER A 5 11.26 28.54 22.77
CA SER A 5 9.98 29.20 23.07
C SER A 5 8.82 28.42 22.44
N ALA A 6 7.68 28.38 23.12
CA ALA A 6 6.47 27.68 22.61
C ALA A 6 6.01 28.21 21.23
N LEU A 7 6.49 29.41 20.82
CA LEU A 7 6.19 30.03 19.53
C LEU A 7 7.06 29.52 18.36
N ASP A 8 8.14 28.76 18.64
CA ASP A 8 9.13 28.38 17.65
C ASP A 8 8.84 27.01 17.01
N ARG A 9 7.60 26.53 17.05
CA ARG A 9 7.20 25.25 16.47
C ARG A 9 5.96 25.39 15.62
N ILE A 10 5.96 24.73 14.47
CA ILE A 10 4.79 24.61 13.60
C ILE A 10 4.55 23.13 13.31
N GLY A 11 3.36 22.64 13.68
CA GLY A 11 2.90 21.30 13.33
C GLY A 11 2.31 21.31 11.94
N VAL A 12 2.77 20.41 11.08
CA VAL A 12 2.26 20.22 9.73
C VAL A 12 1.74 18.81 9.61
N GLY A 13 0.45 18.65 9.38
CA GLY A 13 -0.18 17.36 9.14
C GLY A 13 -0.54 17.23 7.68
N ILE A 14 -0.15 16.12 7.06
CA ILE A 14 -0.40 15.85 5.65
C ILE A 14 -1.12 14.52 5.51
N ASP A 15 -2.40 14.58 5.17
CA ASP A 15 -3.17 13.43 4.74
C ASP A 15 -2.86 13.15 3.27
N THR A 16 -2.36 11.92 3.00
CA THR A 16 -1.86 11.56 1.68
C THR A 16 -2.94 10.84 0.86
N ALA A 17 -3.26 11.37 -0.31
CA ALA A 17 -4.22 10.79 -1.23
C ALA A 17 -3.69 10.76 -2.68
N ARG A 18 -4.33 9.93 -3.50
CA ARG A 18 -3.91 9.68 -4.89
C ARG A 18 -3.87 10.95 -5.76
N TYR A 19 -4.81 11.84 -5.57
CA TYR A 19 -5.00 13.00 -6.46
C TYR A 19 -4.61 14.33 -5.82
N GLY A 20 -4.33 14.34 -4.53
CA GLY A 20 -3.93 15.54 -3.81
C GLY A 20 -3.88 15.29 -2.32
N HIS A 21 -2.86 15.83 -1.70
CA HIS A 21 -2.65 15.74 -0.26
C HIS A 21 -3.32 16.91 0.44
N ARG A 22 -4.02 16.65 1.53
CA ARG A 22 -4.55 17.72 2.36
C ARG A 22 -3.55 18.09 3.43
N VAL A 23 -3.19 19.38 3.52
CA VAL A 23 -2.16 19.89 4.44
C VAL A 23 -2.75 20.89 5.41
N CYS A 24 -2.50 20.70 6.69
CA CYS A 24 -2.88 21.60 7.77
C CYS A 24 -1.64 22.10 8.52
N PHE A 25 -1.68 23.36 8.97
CA PHE A 25 -0.59 24.04 9.68
C PHE A 25 -1.10 24.57 11.00
N LEU A 26 -0.56 24.10 12.13
CA LEU A 26 -0.98 24.50 13.46
C LEU A 26 0.19 25.06 14.29
N ARG A 27 -0.10 26.05 15.11
CA ARG A 27 0.78 26.51 16.18
C ARG A 27 0.65 25.61 17.42
N PRO A 28 1.52 25.73 18.42
CA PRO A 28 1.43 24.97 19.67
C PRO A 28 0.14 25.18 20.46
N ASP A 29 -0.49 26.35 20.33
CA ASP A 29 -1.80 26.68 20.90
C ASP A 29 -2.97 26.13 20.10
N LEU A 30 -2.68 25.34 19.05
CA LEU A 30 -3.62 24.75 18.12
C LEU A 30 -4.35 25.74 17.21
N SER A 31 -3.97 27.02 17.23
CA SER A 31 -4.44 27.99 16.26
C SER A 31 -3.83 27.74 14.88
N PRO A 32 -4.52 28.07 13.78
CA PRO A 32 -3.95 27.93 12.44
C PRO A 32 -2.71 28.80 12.25
N ALA A 33 -1.59 28.22 11.85
CA ALA A 33 -0.39 28.95 11.44
C ALA A 33 -0.52 29.49 10.01
N ALA A 34 -1.25 28.77 9.15
CA ALA A 34 -1.63 29.19 7.80
C ALA A 34 -2.94 28.51 7.40
N ALA A 35 -3.58 29.02 6.33
CA ALA A 35 -4.73 28.36 5.74
C ALA A 35 -4.35 26.97 5.21
N PRO A 36 -5.24 25.97 5.33
CA PRO A 36 -5.03 24.63 4.78
C PRO A 36 -4.75 24.70 3.28
N LEU A 37 -4.00 23.73 2.78
CA LEU A 37 -3.59 23.66 1.38
C LEU A 37 -3.89 22.27 0.83
N THR A 38 -4.39 22.21 -0.41
CA THR A 38 -4.41 20.96 -1.18
C THR A 38 -3.20 20.93 -2.10
N VAL A 39 -2.38 19.90 -1.96
CA VAL A 39 -1.12 19.72 -2.70
C VAL A 39 -1.32 18.58 -3.70
N MET A 40 -1.34 18.91 -4.99
CA MET A 40 -1.44 17.89 -6.03
C MET A 40 -0.16 17.07 -6.11
N GLU A 41 -0.28 15.77 -6.46
CA GLU A 41 0.85 14.85 -6.64
C GLU A 41 1.59 15.16 -7.96
N ASN A 42 2.11 16.37 -8.05
CA ASN A 42 2.88 16.87 -9.20
C ASN A 42 3.83 18.00 -8.80
N ARG A 43 4.68 18.41 -9.75
CA ARG A 43 5.70 19.45 -9.53
C ARG A 43 5.10 20.77 -9.01
N GLN A 44 3.96 21.19 -9.56
CA GLN A 44 3.31 22.45 -9.16
C GLN A 44 2.78 22.39 -7.73
N GLY A 45 2.15 21.25 -7.35
CA GLY A 45 1.67 21.04 -6.00
C GLY A 45 2.80 21.02 -4.98
N TYR A 46 3.90 20.34 -5.26
CA TYR A 46 5.06 20.34 -4.38
C TYR A 46 5.73 21.71 -4.27
N GLN A 47 5.79 22.47 -5.37
CA GLN A 47 6.27 23.85 -5.34
C GLN A 47 5.38 24.72 -4.45
N ALA A 48 4.05 24.58 -4.56
CA ALA A 48 3.12 25.33 -3.70
C ALA A 48 3.29 25.01 -2.21
N LEU A 49 3.59 23.76 -1.87
CA LEU A 49 3.90 23.36 -0.50
C LEU A 49 5.22 24.00 -0.02
N GLN A 50 6.27 23.94 -0.84
CA GLN A 50 7.56 24.57 -0.53
C GLN A 50 7.41 26.07 -0.31
N ASP A 51 6.71 26.76 -1.19
CA ASP A 51 6.48 28.21 -1.08
C ASP A 51 5.68 28.56 0.19
N ARG A 52 4.71 27.71 0.57
CA ARG A 52 3.98 27.91 1.82
C ARG A 52 4.86 27.73 3.04
N LEU A 53 5.72 26.69 3.07
CA LEU A 53 6.65 26.47 4.17
C LEU A 53 7.70 27.59 4.26
N ARG A 54 8.24 28.06 3.13
CA ARG A 54 9.17 29.19 3.08
C ARG A 54 8.54 30.48 3.60
N LYS A 55 7.33 30.82 3.18
CA LYS A 55 6.59 31.99 3.68
C LYS A 55 6.32 31.91 5.18
N LEU A 56 6.07 30.71 5.71
CA LEU A 56 5.95 30.50 7.15
C LEU A 56 7.29 30.69 7.86
N HIS A 57 8.38 30.20 7.30
CA HIS A 57 9.73 30.38 7.84
C HIS A 57 10.16 31.84 7.82
N GLU A 58 9.87 32.60 6.75
CA GLU A 58 10.13 34.05 6.69
C GLU A 58 9.41 34.80 7.77
N LYS A 59 8.17 34.44 8.12
CA LYS A 59 7.39 35.05 9.21
C LYS A 59 7.84 34.61 10.59
N HIS A 60 8.40 33.44 10.70
CA HIS A 60 8.83 32.79 11.94
C HIS A 60 10.20 32.13 11.74
N PRO A 61 11.29 32.89 11.63
CA PRO A 61 12.62 32.35 11.29
C PRO A 61 13.17 31.32 12.27
N ALA A 62 12.76 31.39 13.54
CA ALA A 62 13.15 30.43 14.58
C ALA A 62 12.27 29.15 14.56
N ALA A 63 11.20 29.11 13.72
CA ALA A 63 10.26 28.01 13.75
C ALA A 63 10.86 26.72 13.21
N HIS A 64 10.69 25.65 13.99
CA HIS A 64 10.98 24.28 13.58
C HIS A 64 9.68 23.60 13.12
N PHE A 65 9.70 23.00 11.94
CA PHE A 65 8.53 22.32 11.38
C PHE A 65 8.50 20.85 11.84
N HIS A 66 7.50 20.50 12.63
CA HIS A 66 7.18 19.11 12.96
C HIS A 66 6.16 18.61 11.96
N ILE A 67 6.60 17.81 10.99
CA ILE A 67 5.74 17.30 9.91
C ILE A 67 5.37 15.86 10.19
N ARG A 68 4.07 15.56 10.11
CA ARG A 68 3.56 14.20 10.17
C ARG A 68 2.79 13.86 8.90
N ILE A 69 3.18 12.76 8.27
CA ILE A 69 2.49 12.20 7.10
C ILE A 69 1.97 10.80 7.42
N ASP A 70 0.93 10.36 6.71
CA ASP A 70 0.44 8.99 6.80
C ASP A 70 1.30 8.05 5.92
N ALA A 71 1.54 6.82 6.37
CA ALA A 71 2.32 5.81 5.63
C ALA A 71 1.46 5.18 4.52
N ALA A 72 0.93 5.98 3.60
CA ALA A 72 0.00 5.57 2.55
C ALA A 72 0.72 5.22 1.24
N GLY A 73 1.56 4.17 1.25
CA GLY A 73 2.14 3.60 0.03
C GLY A 73 3.05 4.55 -0.75
N GLN A 74 2.97 4.52 -2.08
CA GLN A 74 3.86 5.24 -2.99
C GLN A 74 3.78 6.77 -2.85
N TYR A 75 2.60 7.31 -2.61
CA TYR A 75 2.40 8.78 -2.48
C TYR A 75 3.12 9.34 -1.26
N ALA A 76 3.10 8.62 -0.15
CA ALA A 76 3.86 8.99 1.04
C ALA A 76 5.38 8.98 0.76
N THR A 77 5.88 8.05 -0.04
CA THR A 77 7.30 7.95 -0.40
C THR A 77 7.78 9.14 -1.20
N ASN A 78 7.04 9.56 -2.22
CA ASN A 78 7.38 10.73 -3.04
C ASN A 78 7.40 12.00 -2.20
N LEU A 79 6.36 12.19 -1.38
CA LEU A 79 6.24 13.34 -0.48
C LEU A 79 7.36 13.35 0.58
N GLU A 80 7.70 12.18 1.15
CA GLU A 80 8.83 12.04 2.09
C GLU A 80 10.14 12.48 1.46
N GLN A 81 10.45 12.00 0.26
CA GLN A 81 11.68 12.37 -0.46
C GLN A 81 11.73 13.87 -0.73
N PHE A 82 10.63 14.45 -1.17
CA PHE A 82 10.52 15.88 -1.40
C PHE A 82 10.76 16.68 -0.10
N LEU A 83 10.09 16.35 0.99
CA LEU A 83 10.21 17.06 2.27
C LEU A 83 11.62 16.95 2.86
N ARG A 84 12.28 15.80 2.73
CA ARG A 84 13.68 15.60 3.17
C ARG A 84 14.69 16.39 2.34
N GLY A 85 14.35 16.76 1.10
CA GLY A 85 15.19 17.58 0.22
C GLY A 85 15.05 19.09 0.46
N LEU A 86 14.14 19.54 1.35
CA LEU A 86 13.97 20.95 1.62
C LEU A 86 15.04 21.45 2.60
N ASP A 87 15.61 22.61 2.28
CA ASP A 87 16.53 23.34 3.19
C ASP A 87 15.74 24.13 4.22
N LEU A 88 15.14 23.42 5.17
CA LEU A 88 14.34 23.96 6.28
C LEU A 88 14.55 23.09 7.53
N ALA A 89 14.39 23.67 8.70
CA ALA A 89 14.43 22.93 9.97
C ALA A 89 13.19 22.05 10.13
N ILE A 90 13.26 20.78 9.67
CA ILE A 90 12.15 19.84 9.62
C ILE A 90 12.45 18.60 10.48
N THR A 91 11.51 18.24 11.34
CA THR A 91 11.38 16.89 11.92
C THR A 91 10.24 16.17 11.21
N LEU A 92 10.58 15.21 10.36
CA LEU A 92 9.59 14.43 9.62
C LEU A 92 9.30 13.10 10.32
N SER A 93 8.03 12.89 10.67
CA SER A 93 7.53 11.62 11.21
C SER A 93 6.52 10.97 10.27
N ILE A 94 6.73 9.68 9.98
CA ILE A 94 5.80 8.89 9.20
C ILE A 94 4.94 8.10 10.16
N GLY A 95 3.63 8.34 10.13
CA GLY A 95 2.67 7.73 11.04
C GLY A 95 2.11 6.43 10.51
N GLU A 96 1.99 5.44 11.39
CA GLU A 96 1.20 4.26 11.09
C GLU A 96 -0.28 4.66 10.91
N PRO A 97 -0.97 4.21 9.83
CA PRO A 97 -2.34 4.59 9.53
C PRO A 97 -3.32 4.34 10.68
N LYS A 98 -3.17 3.21 11.38
CA LYS A 98 -4.01 2.88 12.54
C LYS A 98 -3.83 3.91 13.66
N ARG A 99 -2.59 4.24 14.01
CA ARG A 99 -2.28 5.21 15.09
C ARG A 99 -2.78 6.61 14.74
N ASN A 100 -2.64 7.05 13.49
CA ASN A 100 -3.17 8.33 13.03
C ASN A 100 -4.69 8.38 13.15
N ARG A 101 -5.38 7.32 12.73
CA ARG A 101 -6.84 7.19 12.81
C ARG A 101 -7.34 7.14 14.27
N ASP A 102 -6.67 6.41 15.13
CA ASP A 102 -7.04 6.32 16.55
C ASP A 102 -6.88 7.69 17.24
N TYR A 103 -5.81 8.41 16.92
CA TYR A 103 -5.58 9.77 17.42
C TYR A 103 -6.65 10.76 16.90
N GLN A 104 -6.99 10.66 15.61
CA GLN A 104 -8.06 11.47 15.02
C GLN A 104 -9.40 11.21 15.72
N LYS A 105 -9.79 9.96 15.91
CA LYS A 105 -11.04 9.60 16.61
C LYS A 105 -11.09 10.15 18.03
N ALA A 106 -9.96 10.12 18.75
CA ALA A 106 -9.88 10.63 20.11
C ALA A 106 -10.11 12.16 20.18
N HIS A 107 -9.63 12.90 19.19
CA HIS A 107 -9.67 14.38 19.20
C HIS A 107 -10.76 14.99 18.30
N PHE A 108 -11.29 14.22 17.31
CA PHE A 108 -12.31 14.65 16.35
C PHE A 108 -13.41 13.57 16.19
N PRO A 109 -14.13 13.18 17.27
CA PRO A 109 -14.98 11.98 17.28
C PRO A 109 -16.20 12.05 16.34
N LYS A 110 -16.61 13.25 15.91
CA LYS A 110 -17.83 13.46 15.12
C LYS A 110 -17.59 13.72 13.63
N ARG A 111 -16.34 13.76 13.18
CA ARG A 111 -15.99 14.12 11.80
C ARG A 111 -14.83 13.27 11.28
N THR A 112 -15.04 12.67 10.11
CA THR A 112 -13.98 11.98 9.36
C THR A 112 -13.97 12.59 7.97
N THR A 113 -13.06 13.53 7.75
CA THR A 113 -12.82 14.22 6.48
C THR A 113 -11.31 14.43 6.34
N ASP A 114 -10.81 14.58 5.11
CA ASP A 114 -9.40 14.89 4.84
C ASP A 114 -8.90 16.09 5.65
N ASP A 115 -9.78 17.08 5.89
CA ASP A 115 -9.48 18.24 6.73
C ASP A 115 -9.23 17.85 8.19
N THR A 116 -10.06 17.01 8.76
CA THR A 116 -9.91 16.56 10.15
C THR A 116 -8.76 15.58 10.30
N GLU A 117 -8.45 14.79 9.28
CA GLU A 117 -7.30 13.88 9.27
C GLU A 117 -5.99 14.67 9.24
N SER A 118 -5.85 15.61 8.31
CA SER A 118 -4.67 16.48 8.24
C SER A 118 -4.53 17.37 9.51
N GLN A 119 -5.63 17.85 10.08
CA GLN A 119 -5.63 18.61 11.31
C GLN A 119 -5.20 17.76 12.53
N ALA A 120 -5.68 16.52 12.62
CA ALA A 120 -5.28 15.58 13.68
C ALA A 120 -3.78 15.28 13.60
N MET A 121 -3.25 15.08 12.40
CA MET A 121 -1.82 14.87 12.19
C MET A 121 -0.97 16.10 12.52
N ALA A 122 -1.43 17.32 12.17
CA ALA A 122 -0.76 18.56 12.55
C ALA A 122 -0.73 18.73 14.07
N ARG A 123 -1.87 18.47 14.73
CA ARG A 123 -1.96 18.46 16.20
C ARG A 123 -1.00 17.45 16.81
N PHE A 124 -1.01 16.20 16.30
CA PHE A 124 -0.09 15.17 16.76
C PHE A 124 1.37 15.63 16.63
N ALA A 125 1.74 16.21 15.50
CA ALA A 125 3.09 16.65 15.22
C ALA A 125 3.56 17.74 16.20
N VAL A 126 2.72 18.74 16.50
CA VAL A 126 3.13 19.88 17.34
C VAL A 126 3.01 19.59 18.83
N VAL A 127 2.06 18.76 19.25
CA VAL A 127 1.83 18.43 20.67
C VAL A 127 2.71 17.27 21.12
N GLU A 128 2.65 16.16 20.43
CA GLU A 128 3.34 14.91 20.81
C GLU A 128 4.82 14.91 20.40
N GLN A 129 5.22 15.76 19.45
CA GLN A 129 6.60 15.91 18.98
C GLN A 129 7.28 14.55 18.69
N PRO A 130 6.70 13.72 17.84
CA PRO A 130 7.25 12.39 17.56
C PRO A 130 8.68 12.51 17.02
N LYS A 131 9.51 11.55 17.37
CA LYS A 131 10.88 11.46 16.82
C LYS A 131 10.84 11.39 15.29
N ALA A 132 11.87 11.97 14.67
CA ALA A 132 12.05 11.84 13.23
C ALA A 132 12.09 10.36 12.81
N THR A 133 11.35 10.03 11.77
CA THR A 133 11.47 8.70 11.15
C THR A 133 12.78 8.66 10.35
N PRO A 134 13.68 7.70 10.63
CA PRO A 134 14.92 7.57 9.87
C PRO A 134 14.65 7.39 8.38
N SER A 135 15.48 7.98 7.53
CA SER A 135 15.43 7.71 6.10
C SER A 135 15.84 6.25 5.84
N PRO A 136 15.05 5.49 5.09
CA PRO A 136 15.46 4.13 4.77
C PRO A 136 16.71 4.14 3.89
N SER A 137 17.63 3.23 4.14
CA SER A 137 18.80 3.05 3.27
C SER A 137 18.38 2.57 1.87
N ALA A 138 19.17 2.89 0.84
CA ALA A 138 18.87 2.47 -0.53
C ALA A 138 18.66 0.94 -0.67
N PRO A 139 19.46 0.05 -0.02
CA PRO A 139 19.17 -1.38 -0.03
C PRO A 139 17.83 -1.74 0.60
N MET A 140 17.40 -1.03 1.65
CA MET A 140 16.12 -1.27 2.31
C MET A 140 14.94 -0.84 1.42
N VAL A 141 15.07 0.25 0.67
CA VAL A 141 14.06 0.69 -0.32
C VAL A 141 13.89 -0.38 -1.39
N LEU A 142 15.01 -0.85 -1.97
CA LEU A 142 15.01 -1.91 -2.99
C LEU A 142 14.39 -3.21 -2.45
N LEU A 143 14.77 -3.62 -1.25
CA LEU A 143 14.21 -4.82 -0.62
C LEU A 143 12.68 -4.72 -0.47
N ARG A 144 12.17 -3.61 0.02
CA ARG A 144 10.71 -3.38 0.15
C ARG A 144 10.00 -3.44 -1.20
N GLU A 145 10.61 -2.88 -2.25
CA GLU A 145 10.06 -2.93 -3.61
C GLU A 145 9.99 -4.37 -4.13
N VAL A 146 11.06 -5.14 -4.01
CA VAL A 146 11.12 -6.55 -4.42
C VAL A 146 10.10 -7.39 -3.65
N CYS A 147 10.04 -7.23 -2.33
CA CYS A 147 9.03 -7.93 -1.49
C CYS A 147 7.61 -7.55 -1.90
N GLY A 148 7.34 -6.29 -2.20
CA GLY A 148 6.03 -5.84 -2.68
C GLY A 148 5.63 -6.48 -4.02
N ARG A 149 6.57 -6.57 -4.96
CA ARG A 149 6.36 -7.27 -6.25
C ARG A 149 6.10 -8.75 -6.05
N LEU A 150 6.88 -9.42 -5.19
CA LEU A 150 6.68 -10.85 -4.87
C LEU A 150 5.28 -11.08 -4.28
N GLN A 151 4.87 -10.27 -3.30
CA GLN A 151 3.54 -10.39 -2.71
C GLN A 151 2.41 -10.16 -3.73
N ALA A 152 2.58 -9.23 -4.68
CA ALA A 152 1.62 -9.00 -5.74
C ALA A 152 1.50 -10.22 -6.65
N GLN A 153 2.61 -10.84 -7.03
CA GLN A 153 2.61 -12.07 -7.85
C GLN A 153 1.95 -13.24 -7.12
N VAL A 154 2.28 -13.47 -5.84
CA VAL A 154 1.64 -14.51 -5.03
C VAL A 154 0.11 -14.32 -4.98
N LYS A 155 -0.36 -13.09 -4.77
CA LYS A 155 -1.80 -12.79 -4.80
C LYS A 155 -2.45 -13.06 -6.16
N GLN A 156 -1.76 -12.73 -7.25
CA GLN A 156 -2.25 -13.00 -8.61
C GLN A 156 -2.34 -14.51 -8.87
N THR A 157 -1.32 -15.29 -8.51
CA THR A 157 -1.33 -16.74 -8.61
C THR A 157 -2.48 -17.34 -7.81
N THR A 158 -2.65 -16.95 -6.54
CA THR A 158 -3.77 -17.43 -5.71
C THR A 158 -5.12 -17.14 -6.36
N ARG A 159 -5.31 -15.94 -6.93
CA ARG A 159 -6.55 -15.58 -7.64
C ARG A 159 -6.77 -16.45 -8.88
N ALA A 160 -5.71 -16.74 -9.64
CA ALA A 160 -5.79 -17.61 -10.83
C ALA A 160 -6.17 -19.04 -10.44
N VAL A 161 -5.53 -19.60 -9.41
CA VAL A 161 -5.83 -20.94 -8.89
C VAL A 161 -7.28 -21.02 -8.39
N ASN A 162 -7.75 -20.03 -7.64
CA ASN A 162 -9.13 -19.98 -7.17
C ASN A 162 -10.14 -19.89 -8.33
N ARG A 163 -9.81 -19.18 -9.41
CA ARG A 163 -10.64 -19.16 -10.62
C ARG A 163 -10.67 -20.52 -11.29
N LEU A 164 -9.52 -21.21 -11.38
CA LEU A 164 -9.45 -22.56 -11.94
C LEU A 164 -10.30 -23.53 -11.11
N HIS A 165 -10.21 -23.52 -9.78
CA HIS A 165 -11.10 -24.28 -8.91
C HIS A 165 -12.58 -24.04 -9.20
N ASN A 166 -12.98 -22.77 -9.32
CA ASN A 166 -14.37 -22.41 -9.60
C ASN A 166 -14.85 -22.87 -10.99
N LEU A 167 -13.96 -22.88 -11.98
CA LEU A 167 -14.27 -23.39 -13.32
C LEU A 167 -14.40 -24.92 -13.30
N LEU A 168 -13.46 -25.60 -12.68
CA LEU A 168 -13.46 -27.08 -12.58
C LEU A 168 -14.65 -27.59 -11.78
N ALA A 169 -15.03 -26.89 -10.69
CA ALA A 169 -16.22 -27.25 -9.91
C ALA A 169 -17.52 -27.26 -10.74
N ARG A 170 -17.57 -26.57 -11.88
CA ARG A 170 -18.72 -26.56 -12.79
C ARG A 170 -18.54 -27.44 -14.00
N ALA A 171 -17.33 -27.55 -14.54
CA ALA A 171 -17.06 -28.18 -15.81
C ALA A 171 -16.53 -29.62 -15.68
N PHE A 172 -15.82 -29.90 -14.57
CA PHE A 172 -15.25 -31.23 -14.30
C PHE A 172 -14.94 -31.36 -12.79
N PRO A 173 -15.98 -31.49 -11.93
CA PRO A 173 -15.79 -31.53 -10.46
C PRO A 173 -14.98 -32.77 -10.02
N GLU A 174 -15.02 -33.86 -10.75
CA GLU A 174 -14.29 -35.12 -10.47
C GLU A 174 -12.77 -34.89 -10.49
N LEU A 175 -12.26 -33.96 -11.30
CA LEU A 175 -10.84 -33.66 -11.35
C LEU A 175 -10.30 -33.21 -9.99
N ALA A 176 -11.10 -32.46 -9.25
CA ALA A 176 -10.71 -31.97 -7.92
C ALA A 176 -10.64 -33.10 -6.88
N THR A 177 -11.27 -34.25 -7.12
CA THR A 177 -11.16 -35.46 -6.28
C THR A 177 -9.92 -36.29 -6.59
N LEU A 178 -9.34 -36.11 -7.77
CA LEU A 178 -8.17 -36.86 -8.27
C LEU A 178 -6.85 -36.14 -8.00
N THR A 179 -6.89 -34.88 -7.57
CA THR A 179 -5.71 -34.11 -7.23
C THR A 179 -5.99 -33.13 -6.08
N GLU A 180 -5.03 -33.01 -5.15
CA GLU A 180 -5.08 -31.99 -4.10
C GLU A 180 -4.69 -30.60 -4.63
N ASP A 181 -3.95 -30.54 -5.75
CA ASP A 181 -3.45 -29.30 -6.34
C ASP A 181 -3.81 -29.20 -7.82
N VAL A 182 -4.86 -28.44 -8.12
CA VAL A 182 -5.27 -28.18 -9.51
C VAL A 182 -4.28 -27.31 -10.28
N SER A 183 -3.31 -26.69 -9.62
CA SER A 183 -2.23 -25.94 -10.28
C SER A 183 -0.99 -26.78 -10.57
N ALA A 184 -1.03 -28.07 -10.25
CA ALA A 184 0.05 -29.00 -10.55
C ALA A 184 0.38 -29.02 -12.05
N GLY A 185 1.66 -29.13 -12.38
CA GLY A 185 2.14 -29.03 -13.77
C GLY A 185 1.48 -30.03 -14.72
N TRP A 186 1.14 -31.24 -14.24
CA TRP A 186 0.44 -32.24 -15.05
C TRP A 186 -1.02 -31.84 -15.30
N VAL A 187 -1.72 -31.25 -14.32
CA VAL A 187 -3.10 -30.77 -14.48
C VAL A 187 -3.16 -29.68 -15.52
N LEU A 188 -2.26 -28.70 -15.43
CA LEU A 188 -2.20 -27.59 -16.40
C LEU A 188 -1.91 -28.10 -17.82
N LYS A 189 -1.00 -29.06 -17.97
CA LYS A 189 -0.72 -29.68 -19.26
C LYS A 189 -1.89 -30.56 -19.80
N LEU A 190 -2.61 -31.23 -18.88
CA LEU A 190 -3.84 -31.94 -19.23
C LEU A 190 -4.88 -30.99 -19.78
N LEU A 191 -5.19 -29.93 -19.06
CA LEU A 191 -6.21 -28.94 -19.42
C LEU A 191 -5.83 -28.09 -20.65
N ASP A 192 -4.54 -27.82 -20.86
CA ASP A 192 -4.06 -27.15 -22.08
C ASP A 192 -4.34 -28.01 -23.33
N LYS A 193 -4.14 -29.32 -23.24
CA LYS A 193 -4.36 -30.24 -24.33
C LYS A 193 -5.82 -30.71 -24.48
N TYR A 194 -6.50 -30.92 -23.36
CA TYR A 194 -7.86 -31.41 -23.26
C TYR A 194 -8.67 -30.53 -22.31
N PRO A 195 -9.20 -29.37 -22.77
CA PRO A 195 -9.79 -28.35 -21.90
C PRO A 195 -11.17 -28.70 -21.32
N THR A 196 -11.80 -29.80 -21.71
CA THR A 196 -13.11 -30.23 -21.19
C THR A 196 -13.13 -31.72 -20.85
N ALA A 197 -14.04 -32.12 -19.95
CA ALA A 197 -14.24 -33.53 -19.60
C ALA A 197 -14.53 -34.38 -20.84
N GLU A 198 -15.39 -33.93 -21.76
CA GLU A 198 -15.73 -34.67 -22.99
C GLU A 198 -14.49 -34.90 -23.87
N ARG A 199 -13.56 -33.95 -23.94
CA ARG A 199 -12.32 -34.14 -24.70
C ARG A 199 -11.35 -35.09 -24.01
N ILE A 200 -11.36 -35.17 -22.68
CA ILE A 200 -10.60 -36.15 -21.91
C ILE A 200 -11.18 -37.53 -22.13
N ALA A 201 -12.52 -37.69 -22.06
CA ALA A 201 -13.21 -38.95 -22.34
C ALA A 201 -13.00 -39.44 -23.77
N ALA A 202 -12.98 -38.54 -24.75
CA ALA A 202 -12.73 -38.90 -26.17
C ALA A 202 -11.25 -39.15 -26.49
N ALA A 203 -10.32 -38.87 -25.59
CA ALA A 203 -8.89 -39.04 -25.82
C ALA A 203 -8.48 -40.54 -25.72
N HIS A 204 -7.58 -40.97 -26.60
CA HIS A 204 -6.95 -42.27 -26.43
C HIS A 204 -6.15 -42.34 -25.15
N ARG A 205 -6.31 -43.38 -24.37
CA ARG A 205 -5.63 -43.61 -23.10
C ARG A 205 -4.11 -43.43 -23.20
N SER A 206 -3.51 -44.00 -24.26
CA SER A 206 -2.08 -43.85 -24.56
C SER A 206 -1.63 -42.40 -24.80
N SER A 207 -2.56 -41.49 -25.11
CA SER A 207 -2.29 -40.07 -25.27
C SER A 207 -2.34 -39.28 -23.95
N LEU A 208 -3.14 -39.73 -22.99
CA LEU A 208 -3.15 -39.23 -21.62
C LEU A 208 -1.88 -39.65 -20.88
N GLU A 209 -1.44 -40.90 -21.01
CA GLU A 209 -0.21 -41.45 -20.42
C GLU A 209 1.07 -40.72 -20.88
N LYS A 210 1.03 -39.98 -22.00
CA LYS A 210 2.14 -39.17 -22.49
C LYS A 210 2.24 -37.80 -21.79
N ILE A 211 1.28 -37.45 -20.93
CA ILE A 211 1.34 -36.20 -20.17
C ILE A 211 2.40 -36.35 -19.05
N PRO A 212 3.41 -35.52 -19.01
CA PRO A 212 4.46 -35.61 -18.00
C PRO A 212 3.90 -35.57 -16.59
N TYR A 213 4.40 -36.42 -15.70
CA TYR A 213 4.01 -36.58 -14.30
C TYR A 213 2.59 -37.12 -14.05
N LEU A 214 1.91 -37.64 -15.09
CA LEU A 214 0.67 -38.38 -14.97
C LEU A 214 0.97 -39.88 -14.90
N SER A 215 0.60 -40.57 -13.81
CA SER A 215 0.76 -42.02 -13.71
C SER A 215 -0.28 -42.72 -14.57
N LYS A 216 -0.03 -43.99 -14.93
CA LYS A 216 -0.98 -44.79 -15.72
C LYS A 216 -2.31 -45.01 -14.99
N GLU A 217 -2.23 -45.23 -13.68
CA GLU A 217 -3.40 -45.41 -12.81
C GLU A 217 -4.24 -44.14 -12.77
N LEU A 218 -3.57 -42.96 -12.66
CA LEU A 218 -4.27 -41.67 -12.65
C LEU A 218 -4.84 -41.31 -14.03
N ALA A 219 -4.17 -41.67 -15.13
CA ALA A 219 -4.69 -41.52 -16.49
C ALA A 219 -5.95 -42.35 -16.71
N GLU A 220 -6.00 -43.58 -16.16
CA GLU A 220 -7.19 -44.43 -16.19
C GLU A 220 -8.34 -43.85 -15.37
N ALA A 221 -8.04 -43.44 -14.13
CA ALA A 221 -9.04 -42.80 -13.26
C ALA A 221 -9.63 -41.51 -13.87
N LEU A 222 -8.78 -40.68 -14.49
CA LEU A 222 -9.22 -39.48 -15.24
C LEU A 222 -10.12 -39.80 -16.41
N HIS A 223 -9.77 -40.81 -17.19
CA HIS A 223 -10.58 -41.22 -18.36
C HIS A 223 -11.95 -41.74 -17.90
N GLN A 224 -11.99 -42.54 -16.85
CA GLN A 224 -13.23 -43.05 -16.27
C GLN A 224 -14.09 -41.95 -15.65
N ALA A 225 -13.48 -41.01 -14.94
CA ALA A 225 -14.18 -39.87 -14.30
C ALA A 225 -14.74 -38.88 -15.33
N ALA A 226 -14.15 -38.81 -16.52
CA ALA A 226 -14.56 -37.89 -17.59
C ALA A 226 -15.64 -38.50 -18.53
N ALA A 227 -15.85 -39.82 -18.49
CA ALA A 227 -16.84 -40.56 -19.31
C ALA A 227 -18.26 -40.45 -18.71
#